data_54272493c88dc213743d56126b425390
#
_entry.id   54272493c88dc213743d56126b425390
#
_cell.length_a   1.000
_cell.length_b   1.000
_cell.length_c   1.000
_cell.angle_alpha   90.00
_cell.angle_beta   90.00
_cell.angle_gamma   90.00
#
_symmetry.space_group_name_H-M   'P 1'
#
loop_
_entity.id
_entity.type
_entity.pdbx_description
1 polymer ?
#
loop_
_entity_poly.entity_id
_entity_poly.type
_entity_poly.pdbx_seq_one_letter_code
_entity_poly.pdbx_strand_id
1 'polypeptide(L)'
;MKERTILVVIPVREEHRELLEEAAPGNRFVYSSIKEVSREQVQEADIILGNVPADKIGASKKLEWLQLNSAGADAYAGEGILDKNTVVTTSNGAYGKTVSEHMFAMLLAMQKKLHLYRDSQNKHIWD
;
A
#
# COMPACT_ATOMS: atom_id res chain seq x y z
N MET A 1 20.63 9.17 -17.71
CA MET A 1 19.19 8.82 -17.63
C MET A 1 18.45 10.07 -17.19
N LYS A 2 17.19 10.26 -17.61
CA LYS A 2 16.37 11.39 -17.15
C LYS A 2 16.08 11.19 -15.65
N GLU A 3 16.36 12.19 -14.82
CA GLU A 3 15.95 12.22 -13.43
C GLU A 3 14.42 12.16 -13.34
N ARG A 4 13.89 11.27 -12.47
CA ARG A 4 12.45 11.12 -12.20
C ARG A 4 12.13 11.56 -10.79
N THR A 5 10.95 12.09 -10.61
CA THR A 5 10.37 12.36 -9.28
C THR A 5 9.58 11.12 -8.84
N ILE A 6 9.99 10.51 -7.74
CA ILE A 6 9.35 9.34 -7.13
C ILE A 6 8.63 9.80 -5.86
N LEU A 7 7.30 9.76 -5.87
CA LEU A 7 6.45 10.08 -4.73
C LEU A 7 6.13 8.80 -3.95
N VAL A 8 6.49 8.77 -2.67
CA VAL A 8 6.25 7.64 -1.77
C VAL A 8 5.22 8.05 -0.72
N VAL A 9 4.04 7.43 -0.75
CA VAL A 9 2.94 7.69 0.20
C VAL A 9 2.61 6.49 1.09
N ILE A 10 3.31 5.38 0.92
CA ILE A 10 3.25 4.24 1.85
C ILE A 10 4.05 4.58 3.11
N PRO A 11 3.65 4.08 4.29
CA PRO A 11 4.44 4.23 5.50
C PRO A 11 5.80 3.54 5.35
N VAL A 12 6.88 4.31 5.45
CA VAL A 12 8.26 3.81 5.35
C VAL A 12 9.07 4.27 6.57
N ARG A 13 9.95 3.39 7.06
CA ARG A 13 10.96 3.70 8.06
C ARG A 13 12.23 4.16 7.35
N GLU A 14 13.21 4.68 8.07
CA GLU A 14 14.45 5.19 7.49
C GLU A 14 15.19 4.12 6.68
N GLU A 15 15.30 2.91 7.22
CA GLU A 15 15.90 1.76 6.53
C GLU A 15 15.24 1.44 5.17
N HIS A 16 13.92 1.67 5.06
CA HIS A 16 13.20 1.47 3.78
C HIS A 16 13.49 2.59 2.79
N ARG A 17 13.71 3.83 3.27
CA ARG A 17 14.10 4.95 2.41
C ARG A 17 15.47 4.71 1.81
N GLU A 18 16.44 4.33 2.62
CA GLU A 18 17.79 3.99 2.18
C GLU A 18 17.75 2.93 1.07
N LEU A 19 17.00 1.84 1.28
CA LEU A 19 16.84 0.77 0.27
C LEU A 19 16.20 1.28 -1.04
N LEU A 20 15.19 2.15 -0.95
CA LEU A 20 14.53 2.72 -2.14
C LEU A 20 15.48 3.63 -2.92
N GLU A 21 16.23 4.48 -2.22
CA GLU A 21 17.17 5.42 -2.81
C GLU A 21 18.40 4.70 -3.41
N GLU A 22 18.89 3.64 -2.77
CA GLU A 22 19.93 2.76 -3.32
C GLU A 22 19.45 2.00 -4.57
N ALA A 23 18.18 1.56 -4.58
CA ALA A 23 17.61 0.83 -5.71
C ALA A 23 17.38 1.72 -6.95
N ALA A 24 17.22 3.03 -6.76
CA ALA A 24 16.95 3.96 -7.85
C ALA A 24 17.79 5.26 -7.74
N PRO A 25 19.12 5.16 -7.82
CA PRO A 25 20.00 6.30 -7.65
C PRO A 25 19.81 7.35 -8.74
N GLY A 26 20.02 8.61 -8.40
CA GLY A 26 19.89 9.72 -9.33
C GLY A 26 18.45 10.15 -9.62
N ASN A 27 17.49 9.69 -8.82
CA ASN A 27 16.11 10.15 -8.85
C ASN A 27 15.80 11.00 -7.61
N ARG A 28 14.79 11.86 -7.73
CA ARG A 28 14.31 12.70 -6.62
C ARG A 28 13.20 11.96 -5.87
N PHE A 29 13.40 11.66 -4.60
CA PHE A 29 12.39 11.08 -3.73
C PHE A 29 11.63 12.16 -2.97
N VAL A 30 10.30 12.04 -2.93
CA VAL A 30 9.37 12.87 -2.15
C VAL A 30 8.54 11.94 -1.28
N TYR A 31 8.66 12.09 0.03
CA TYR A 31 7.92 11.29 0.99
C TYR A 31 6.75 12.09 1.55
N SER A 32 5.57 11.49 1.57
CA SER A 32 4.36 12.09 2.11
C SER A 32 3.46 11.02 2.72
N SER A 33 2.34 11.40 3.27
CA SER A 33 1.28 10.48 3.68
C SER A 33 0.06 10.63 2.79
N ILE A 34 -0.81 9.61 2.77
CA ILE A 34 -2.09 9.67 2.01
C ILE A 34 -2.95 10.88 2.44
N LYS A 35 -2.84 11.29 3.72
CA LYS A 35 -3.64 12.40 4.26
C LYS A 35 -3.10 13.76 3.84
N GLU A 36 -1.77 13.89 3.75
CA GLU A 36 -1.07 15.17 3.56
C GLU A 36 -0.64 15.43 2.12
N VAL A 37 -0.58 14.38 1.29
CA VAL A 37 -0.15 14.52 -0.11
C VAL A 37 -0.99 15.54 -0.85
N SER A 38 -0.34 16.52 -1.46
CA SER A 38 -1.02 17.55 -2.25
C SER A 38 -1.25 17.08 -3.69
N ARG A 39 -2.18 17.76 -4.38
CA ARG A 39 -2.42 17.50 -5.80
C ARG A 39 -1.19 17.81 -6.65
N GLU A 40 -0.47 18.86 -6.31
CA GLU A 40 0.75 19.29 -6.98
C GLU A 40 1.83 18.20 -6.89
N GLN A 41 2.05 17.64 -5.71
CA GLN A 41 3.00 16.54 -5.51
C GLN A 41 2.65 15.31 -6.37
N VAL A 42 1.36 14.96 -6.47
CA VAL A 42 0.88 13.83 -7.28
C VAL A 42 1.10 14.11 -8.77
N GLN A 43 0.79 15.34 -9.23
CA GLN A 43 0.93 15.70 -10.65
C GLN A 43 2.37 15.94 -11.10
N GLU A 44 3.27 16.25 -10.18
CA GLU A 44 4.70 16.38 -10.46
C GLU A 44 5.47 15.06 -10.42
N ALA A 45 4.85 13.99 -9.96
CA ALA A 45 5.47 12.67 -9.88
C ALA A 45 5.53 11.98 -11.25
N ASP A 46 6.67 11.38 -11.56
CA ASP A 46 6.84 10.44 -12.67
C ASP A 46 6.48 9.01 -12.21
N ILE A 47 6.75 8.68 -10.94
CA ILE A 47 6.44 7.39 -10.32
C ILE A 47 5.77 7.63 -8.96
N ILE A 48 4.73 6.85 -8.65
CA ILE A 48 4.06 6.90 -7.35
C ILE A 48 4.07 5.50 -6.71
N LEU A 49 4.53 5.43 -5.46
CA LEU A 49 4.48 4.24 -4.62
C LEU A 49 3.42 4.43 -3.54
N GLY A 50 2.30 3.75 -3.68
CA GLY A 50 1.16 3.76 -2.77
C GLY A 50 -0.13 4.30 -3.37
N ASN A 51 -1.22 4.18 -2.60
CA ASN A 51 -2.57 4.51 -3.04
C ASN A 51 -2.88 6.00 -2.79
N VAL A 52 -2.53 6.87 -3.73
CA VAL A 52 -2.95 8.28 -3.67
C VAL A 52 -4.44 8.42 -3.99
N PRO A 53 -5.14 9.47 -3.50
CA PRO A 53 -6.51 9.74 -3.91
C PRO A 53 -6.60 9.91 -5.44
N ALA A 54 -7.49 9.14 -6.07
CA ALA A 54 -7.61 9.06 -7.53
C ALA A 54 -7.92 10.42 -8.18
N ASP A 55 -8.73 11.26 -7.50
CA ASP A 55 -9.08 12.60 -7.93
C ASP A 55 -7.87 13.56 -8.04
N LYS A 56 -6.79 13.28 -7.31
CA LYS A 56 -5.56 14.08 -7.36
C LYS A 56 -4.68 13.78 -8.58
N ILE A 57 -4.86 12.61 -9.23
CA ILE A 57 -4.06 12.21 -10.40
C ILE A 57 -4.48 13.01 -11.65
N GLY A 58 -5.80 13.11 -11.91
CA GLY A 58 -6.34 13.93 -12.98
C GLY A 58 -5.77 13.64 -14.37
N ALA A 59 -5.57 12.35 -14.71
CA ALA A 59 -4.96 11.89 -15.97
C ALA A 59 -3.61 12.58 -16.28
N SER A 60 -2.78 12.75 -15.28
CA SER A 60 -1.44 13.35 -15.45
C SER A 60 -0.65 12.59 -16.53
N LYS A 61 -0.24 13.29 -17.56
CA LYS A 61 0.61 12.73 -18.64
C LYS A 61 2.06 12.51 -18.21
N LYS A 62 2.43 13.04 -17.05
CA LYS A 62 3.77 12.89 -16.49
C LYS A 62 3.92 11.56 -15.76
N LEU A 63 2.84 11.04 -15.19
CA LEU A 63 2.84 9.80 -14.41
C LEU A 63 3.10 8.59 -15.33
N GLU A 64 4.29 8.03 -15.23
CA GLU A 64 4.73 6.85 -15.99
C GLU A 64 4.28 5.55 -15.29
N TRP A 65 4.37 5.50 -13.93
CA TRP A 65 4.09 4.28 -13.17
C TRP A 65 3.43 4.57 -11.82
N LEU A 66 2.35 3.85 -11.55
CA LEU A 66 1.63 3.81 -10.26
C LEU A 66 1.72 2.41 -9.67
N GLN A 67 2.52 2.22 -8.63
CA GLN A 67 2.57 0.99 -7.85
C GLN A 67 1.62 1.10 -6.65
N LEU A 68 0.57 0.30 -6.64
CA LEU A 68 -0.37 0.24 -5.53
C LEU A 68 0.12 -0.70 -4.41
N ASN A 69 -0.13 -0.32 -3.17
CA ASN A 69 0.06 -1.21 -2.02
C ASN A 69 -1.19 -2.06 -1.71
N SER A 70 -2.27 -1.91 -2.47
CA SER A 70 -3.44 -2.79 -2.46
C SER A 70 -3.35 -3.89 -3.52
N ALA A 71 -4.12 -4.95 -3.34
CA ALA A 71 -4.30 -6.00 -4.35
C ALA A 71 -5.26 -5.56 -5.46
N GLY A 72 -6.29 -4.76 -5.14
CA GLY A 72 -7.25 -4.23 -6.10
C GLY A 72 -6.84 -2.86 -6.65
N ALA A 73 -7.28 -2.56 -7.86
CA ALA A 73 -7.05 -1.29 -8.56
C ALA A 73 -8.36 -0.57 -8.95
N ASP A 74 -9.50 -0.99 -8.44
CA ASP A 74 -10.83 -0.52 -8.85
C ASP A 74 -10.99 1.00 -8.75
N ALA A 75 -10.39 1.62 -7.73
CA ALA A 75 -10.41 3.07 -7.53
C ALA A 75 -9.73 3.86 -8.67
N TYR A 76 -8.91 3.21 -9.48
CA TYR A 76 -8.14 3.82 -10.56
C TYR A 76 -8.63 3.41 -11.95
N ALA A 77 -9.65 2.55 -12.04
CA ALA A 77 -10.20 2.04 -13.29
C ALA A 77 -11.17 3.02 -13.99
N GLY A 78 -11.55 4.11 -13.31
CA GLY A 78 -12.46 5.11 -13.87
C GLY A 78 -11.85 5.88 -15.05
N GLU A 79 -12.72 6.24 -15.99
CA GLU A 79 -12.32 7.07 -17.13
C GLU A 79 -11.79 8.43 -16.66
N GLY A 80 -10.69 8.89 -17.26
CA GLY A 80 -10.07 10.18 -16.93
C GLY A 80 -9.26 10.25 -15.63
N ILE A 81 -9.11 9.12 -14.91
CA ILE A 81 -8.27 9.07 -13.70
C ILE A 81 -6.80 8.93 -14.07
N LEU A 82 -6.46 8.01 -14.97
CA LEU A 82 -5.10 7.74 -15.44
C LEU A 82 -4.95 8.09 -16.91
N ASP A 83 -3.75 8.51 -17.31
CA ASP A 83 -3.41 8.56 -18.73
C ASP A 83 -3.25 7.13 -19.26
N LYS A 84 -3.59 6.92 -20.54
CA LYS A 84 -3.53 5.61 -21.21
C LYS A 84 -2.14 4.98 -21.25
N ASN A 85 -1.09 5.77 -21.07
CA ASN A 85 0.29 5.30 -21.05
C ASN A 85 0.81 5.03 -19.65
N THR A 86 0.05 5.35 -18.59
CA THR A 86 0.44 5.08 -17.20
C THR A 86 0.37 3.57 -16.94
N VAL A 87 1.47 2.99 -16.51
CA VAL A 87 1.52 1.59 -16.06
C VAL A 87 1.01 1.52 -14.63
N VAL A 88 0.09 0.59 -14.34
CA VAL A 88 -0.38 0.32 -12.98
C VAL A 88 0.00 -1.09 -12.58
N THR A 89 0.59 -1.21 -11.41
CA THR A 89 0.90 -2.50 -10.79
C THR A 89 0.33 -2.54 -9.37
N THR A 90 0.00 -3.75 -8.92
CA THR A 90 -0.67 -3.97 -7.62
C THR A 90 0.16 -4.91 -6.75
N SER A 91 -0.13 -4.95 -5.45
CA SER A 91 0.45 -5.91 -4.51
C SER A 91 -0.36 -7.22 -4.45
N ASN A 92 -0.92 -7.65 -5.59
CA ASN A 92 -1.64 -8.91 -5.69
C ASN A 92 -0.71 -10.08 -5.30
N GLY A 93 -1.22 -10.99 -4.46
CA GLY A 93 -0.45 -12.12 -3.93
C GLY A 93 0.33 -11.83 -2.64
N ALA A 94 0.63 -10.56 -2.31
CA ALA A 94 1.41 -10.22 -1.12
C ALA A 94 0.71 -10.57 0.20
N TYR A 95 -0.62 -10.51 0.24
CA TYR A 95 -1.42 -10.68 1.46
C TYR A 95 -2.03 -12.09 1.62
N GLY A 96 -2.04 -12.90 0.57
CA GLY A 96 -2.78 -14.16 0.54
C GLY A 96 -2.43 -15.10 1.68
N LYS A 97 -1.14 -15.31 1.94
CA LYS A 97 -0.66 -16.17 3.02
C LYS A 97 -1.08 -15.65 4.39
N THR A 98 -0.77 -14.41 4.70
CA THR A 98 -1.05 -13.80 6.01
C THR A 98 -2.55 -13.77 6.32
N VAL A 99 -3.38 -13.42 5.34
CA VAL A 99 -4.84 -13.39 5.49
C VAL A 99 -5.40 -14.80 5.72
N SER A 100 -4.97 -15.79 4.92
CA SER A 100 -5.44 -17.17 5.08
C SER A 100 -5.02 -17.81 6.40
N GLU A 101 -3.78 -17.58 6.85
CA GLU A 101 -3.30 -18.02 8.16
C GLU A 101 -4.12 -17.40 9.30
N HIS A 102 -4.42 -16.11 9.22
CA HIS A 102 -5.25 -15.44 10.23
C HIS A 102 -6.68 -16.00 10.25
N MET A 103 -7.31 -16.16 9.08
CA MET A 103 -8.65 -16.75 8.99
C MET A 103 -8.68 -18.15 9.58
N PHE A 104 -7.69 -18.98 9.29
CA PHE A 104 -7.61 -20.35 9.81
C PHE A 104 -7.37 -20.37 11.32
N ALA A 105 -6.52 -19.48 11.84
CA ALA A 105 -6.29 -19.31 13.26
C ALA A 105 -7.58 -18.92 14.01
N MET A 106 -8.36 -17.97 13.45
CA MET A 106 -9.64 -17.56 14.03
C MET A 106 -10.66 -18.71 14.01
N LEU A 107 -10.73 -19.46 12.90
CA LEU A 107 -11.61 -20.64 12.80
C LEU A 107 -11.28 -21.68 13.88
N LEU A 108 -10.00 -22.01 14.05
CA LEU A 108 -9.55 -22.96 15.07
C LEU A 108 -9.80 -22.42 16.48
N ALA A 109 -9.56 -21.16 16.74
CA ALA A 109 -9.82 -20.53 18.04
C ALA A 109 -11.30 -20.63 18.42
N MET A 110 -12.20 -20.38 17.49
CA MET A 110 -13.64 -20.53 17.69
C MET A 110 -14.03 -21.99 17.87
N GLN A 111 -13.58 -22.89 17.00
CA GLN A 111 -13.89 -24.32 17.05
C GLN A 111 -13.42 -24.96 18.34
N LYS A 112 -12.26 -24.58 18.84
CA LYS A 112 -11.66 -25.09 20.09
C LYS A 112 -12.09 -24.31 21.31
N LYS A 113 -12.96 -23.30 21.16
CA LYS A 113 -13.48 -22.46 22.25
C LYS A 113 -12.36 -21.79 23.10
N LEU A 114 -11.23 -21.42 22.47
CA LEU A 114 -10.06 -20.88 23.17
C LEU A 114 -10.39 -19.60 23.98
N HIS A 115 -11.33 -18.80 23.52
CA HIS A 115 -11.82 -17.61 24.23
C HIS A 115 -12.49 -17.98 25.59
N LEU A 116 -13.22 -19.09 25.67
CA LEU A 116 -13.83 -19.56 26.92
C LEU A 116 -12.76 -20.08 27.88
N TYR A 117 -11.81 -20.84 27.36
CA TYR A 117 -10.68 -21.31 28.20
C TYR A 117 -9.85 -20.16 28.75
N ARG A 118 -9.57 -19.15 27.95
CA ARG A 118 -8.89 -17.94 28.41
C ARG A 118 -9.69 -17.26 29.53
N ASP A 119 -11.00 -17.14 29.39
CA ASP A 119 -11.86 -16.50 30.40
C ASP A 119 -11.91 -17.30 31.70
N SER A 120 -11.96 -18.64 31.63
CA SER A 120 -11.86 -19.54 32.80
C SER A 120 -10.49 -19.47 33.46
N GLN A 121 -9.42 -19.42 32.66
CA GLN A 121 -8.05 -19.26 33.16
C GLN A 121 -7.89 -17.97 33.95
N ASN A 122 -8.40 -16.85 33.46
CA ASN A 122 -8.34 -15.55 34.14
C ASN A 122 -9.10 -15.55 35.46
N LYS A 123 -10.11 -16.41 35.60
CA LYS A 123 -10.90 -16.58 36.81
C LYS A 123 -10.35 -17.68 37.73
N HIS A 124 -9.27 -18.36 37.36
CA HIS A 124 -8.71 -19.54 38.02
C HIS A 124 -9.74 -20.68 38.18
N ILE A 125 -10.63 -20.84 37.21
CA ILE A 125 -11.65 -21.88 37.15
C ILE A 125 -11.19 -22.96 36.19
N TRP A 126 -11.21 -24.21 36.65
CA TRP A 126 -11.08 -25.38 35.80
C TRP A 126 -12.48 -25.98 35.58
N ASP A 127 -12.96 -25.94 34.34
CA ASP A 127 -14.28 -26.41 33.91
C ASP A 127 -14.14 -27.50 32.84
#